data_33d2b8ab7dfc0798a35e31724e59bef1
#
_entry.id   33d2b8ab7dfc0798a35e31724e59bef1
#
_cell.length_a   1.000
_cell.length_b   1.000
_cell.length_c   1.000
_cell.angle_alpha   90.00
_cell.angle_beta   90.00
_cell.angle_gamma   90.00
#
_symmetry.space_group_name_H-M   'P 1'
#
loop_
_entity.id
_entity.type
_entity.pdbx_description
1 polymer ?
#
loop_
_entity_poly.entity_id
_entity_poly.type
_entity_poly.pdbx_seq_one_letter_code
_entity_poly.pdbx_strand_id
1 'polypeptide(L)'
;MHKLWKRVISLPLSLALLISLAACGGGLSPDDATTYVQGILDDNYKGLYDAEFLEMIDSTETEAQEIYQNSIEVEADFLIGSLMDNAPTEEQRSELIELYKEIYAKASYTVDTATEIDETTYGVKVTVAPIDIFHQLMDEVSSGTTFTEFNAQYPDTMDDDQYYEYEIAWFQLVLDTLRELLPSLGYLEEQSLVVQVTLGDDNYWSLNEDDFNNLDWLIIDYNF
;
A
#
# COMPACT_ATOMS: atom_id res chain seq x y z
N MET A 1 -0.73 5.37 27.21
CA MET A 1 -0.91 4.91 25.85
C MET A 1 0.44 4.57 25.21
N HIS A 2 1.09 3.45 25.56
CA HIS A 2 2.46 3.15 25.07
C HIS A 2 2.73 1.64 24.91
N LYS A 3 1.76 0.83 24.45
CA LYS A 3 2.01 -0.62 24.36
C LYS A 3 1.39 -1.38 23.18
N LEU A 4 0.85 -0.74 22.15
CA LEU A 4 0.14 -1.47 21.07
C LEU A 4 0.87 -1.53 19.71
N TRP A 5 2.03 -0.90 19.56
CA TRP A 5 2.71 -0.75 18.26
C TRP A 5 3.70 -1.86 17.86
N LYS A 6 3.62 -3.04 18.45
CA LYS A 6 4.57 -4.14 18.16
C LYS A 6 3.98 -5.38 17.49
N ARG A 7 2.79 -5.30 16.92
CA ARG A 7 2.25 -6.41 16.11
C ARG A 7 1.52 -5.87 14.89
N VAL A 8 2.26 -5.20 14.01
CA VAL A 8 1.81 -5.08 12.64
C VAL A 8 1.93 -6.47 12.02
N ILE A 9 0.83 -7.17 11.96
CA ILE A 9 0.71 -8.34 11.11
C ILE A 9 0.59 -7.77 9.71
N SER A 10 1.68 -7.83 8.94
CA SER A 10 1.60 -7.67 7.49
C SER A 10 0.51 -8.62 7.01
N LEU A 11 -0.66 -8.08 6.65
CA LEU A 11 -1.57 -8.81 5.81
C LEU A 11 -0.87 -8.90 4.46
N PRO A 12 -0.52 -10.11 4.00
CA PRO A 12 0.08 -10.22 2.69
C PRO A 12 -0.98 -9.78 1.68
N LEU A 13 -0.68 -8.73 0.95
CA LEU A 13 -1.32 -8.43 -0.33
C LEU A 13 -0.86 -9.51 -1.32
N SER A 14 -0.87 -10.76 -0.89
CA SER A 14 -0.40 -11.91 -1.64
C SER A 14 -1.51 -12.42 -2.56
N LEU A 15 -1.82 -11.63 -3.58
CA LEU A 15 -2.24 -12.24 -4.81
C LEU A 15 -0.97 -12.56 -5.59
N ALA A 16 -0.49 -13.79 -5.46
CA ALA A 16 0.59 -14.29 -6.31
C ALA A 16 0.07 -14.30 -7.77
N LEU A 17 0.31 -13.20 -8.47
CA LEU A 17 0.04 -13.12 -9.90
C LEU A 17 1.06 -14.03 -10.59
N LEU A 18 0.62 -15.17 -11.09
CA LEU A 18 1.46 -16.19 -11.71
C LEU A 18 1.53 -15.93 -13.21
N ILE A 19 2.73 -15.89 -13.77
CA ILE A 19 2.90 -15.87 -15.21
C ILE A 19 2.92 -17.31 -15.73
N SER A 20 1.95 -17.64 -16.59
CA SER A 20 1.93 -18.89 -17.34
C SER A 20 2.62 -18.71 -18.70
N LEU A 21 3.86 -19.15 -18.85
CA LEU A 21 4.52 -19.22 -20.16
C LEU A 21 4.12 -20.48 -20.93
N ALA A 22 2.83 -20.78 -21.05
CA ALA A 22 2.31 -21.95 -21.75
C ALA A 22 2.36 -21.84 -23.31
N ALA A 23 2.90 -20.74 -23.87
CA ALA A 23 2.95 -20.55 -25.31
C ALA A 23 4.38 -20.39 -25.83
N CYS A 24 4.87 -21.40 -26.51
CA CYS A 24 6.05 -21.38 -27.40
C CYS A 24 7.44 -21.37 -26.77
N GLY A 25 7.85 -22.38 -25.98
CA GLY A 25 9.25 -22.85 -25.95
C GLY A 25 10.39 -21.88 -25.62
N GLY A 26 10.07 -20.64 -25.20
CA GLY A 26 11.03 -19.63 -24.77
C GLY A 26 10.83 -19.37 -23.29
N GLY A 27 11.91 -19.35 -22.48
CA GLY A 27 11.88 -18.93 -21.11
C GLY A 27 11.47 -17.44 -20.98
N LEU A 28 11.20 -16.97 -19.76
CA LEU A 28 10.98 -15.55 -19.46
C LEU A 28 12.21 -14.75 -19.95
N SER A 29 11.99 -13.60 -20.58
CA SER A 29 13.09 -12.70 -20.95
C SER A 29 13.31 -11.65 -19.85
N PRO A 30 14.47 -10.96 -19.82
CA PRO A 30 14.68 -9.82 -18.93
C PRO A 30 13.63 -8.71 -19.10
N ASP A 31 13.19 -8.46 -20.34
CA ASP A 31 12.15 -7.46 -20.62
C ASP A 31 10.80 -7.90 -20.07
N ASP A 32 10.42 -9.17 -20.22
CA ASP A 32 9.19 -9.73 -19.64
C ASP A 32 9.21 -9.64 -18.10
N ALA A 33 10.33 -9.98 -17.46
CA ALA A 33 10.47 -9.88 -16.01
C ALA A 33 10.37 -8.42 -15.52
N THR A 34 10.90 -7.47 -16.29
CA THR A 34 10.78 -6.03 -16.00
C THR A 34 9.33 -5.58 -16.12
N THR A 35 8.66 -5.92 -17.24
CA THR A 35 7.24 -5.61 -17.49
C THR A 35 6.35 -6.19 -16.40
N TYR A 36 6.64 -7.41 -15.95
CA TYR A 36 5.90 -8.08 -14.89
C TYR A 36 6.00 -7.35 -13.56
N VAL A 37 7.22 -6.99 -13.12
CA VAL A 37 7.40 -6.25 -11.86
C VAL A 37 6.79 -4.85 -11.95
N GLN A 38 6.98 -4.15 -13.08
CA GLN A 38 6.37 -2.83 -13.30
C GLN A 38 4.84 -2.91 -13.25
N GLY A 39 4.26 -3.92 -13.94
CA GLY A 39 2.81 -4.11 -13.98
C GLY A 39 2.21 -4.42 -12.60
N ILE A 40 2.88 -5.26 -11.79
CA ILE A 40 2.45 -5.52 -10.40
C ILE A 40 2.40 -4.21 -9.59
N LEU A 41 3.43 -3.37 -9.68
CA LEU A 41 3.47 -2.12 -8.91
C LEU A 41 2.44 -1.11 -9.40
N ASP A 42 2.29 -0.97 -10.71
CA ASP A 42 1.32 -0.04 -11.31
C ASP A 42 -0.12 -0.46 -11.01
N ASP A 43 -0.43 -1.75 -11.07
CA ASP A 43 -1.73 -2.31 -10.71
C ASP A 43 -2.02 -2.09 -9.22
N ASN A 44 -1.14 -2.56 -8.32
CA ASN A 44 -1.41 -2.56 -6.88
C ASN A 44 -1.46 -1.16 -6.27
N TYR A 45 -0.64 -0.20 -6.77
CA TYR A 45 -0.55 1.12 -6.14
C TYR A 45 -1.25 2.21 -6.93
N LYS A 46 -1.20 2.18 -8.26
CA LYS A 46 -1.75 3.28 -9.07
C LYS A 46 -3.06 2.94 -9.75
N GLY A 47 -3.50 1.68 -9.70
CA GLY A 47 -4.66 1.21 -10.44
C GLY A 47 -4.49 1.40 -11.95
N LEU A 48 -3.26 1.21 -12.47
CA LEU A 48 -2.95 1.29 -13.88
C LEU A 48 -2.80 -0.12 -14.45
N TYR A 49 -3.58 -0.42 -15.47
CA TYR A 49 -3.72 -1.77 -16.03
C TYR A 49 -3.09 -1.81 -17.43
N ASP A 50 -1.81 -2.18 -17.51
CA ASP A 50 -1.12 -2.35 -18.78
C ASP A 50 -1.60 -3.62 -19.49
N ALA A 51 -1.90 -3.52 -20.80
CA ALA A 51 -2.48 -4.63 -21.56
C ALA A 51 -1.50 -5.80 -21.73
N GLU A 52 -0.19 -5.54 -21.87
CA GLU A 52 0.84 -6.57 -21.99
C GLU A 52 1.01 -7.32 -20.66
N PHE A 53 1.00 -6.58 -19.54
CA PHE A 53 1.01 -7.17 -18.20
C PHE A 53 -0.22 -8.05 -17.95
N LEU A 54 -1.44 -7.56 -18.26
CA LEU A 54 -2.67 -8.33 -18.08
C LEU A 54 -2.68 -9.62 -18.94
N GLU A 55 -2.20 -9.55 -20.20
CA GLU A 55 -2.05 -10.73 -21.04
C GLU A 55 -1.05 -11.73 -20.43
N MET A 56 0.06 -11.23 -19.87
CA MET A 56 1.11 -12.04 -19.26
C MET A 56 0.60 -12.85 -18.06
N ILE A 57 -0.29 -12.27 -17.23
CA ILE A 57 -0.86 -12.93 -16.05
C ILE A 57 -2.20 -13.63 -16.31
N ASP A 58 -2.65 -13.71 -17.58
CA ASP A 58 -3.96 -14.27 -17.99
C ASP A 58 -5.14 -13.65 -17.22
N SER A 59 -5.13 -12.32 -17.04
CA SER A 59 -6.14 -11.56 -16.32
C SER A 59 -6.85 -10.54 -17.22
N THR A 60 -7.95 -9.99 -16.70
CA THR A 60 -8.72 -8.93 -17.36
C THR A 60 -8.64 -7.64 -16.57
N GLU A 61 -8.84 -6.50 -17.22
CA GLU A 61 -8.91 -5.19 -16.54
C GLU A 61 -9.95 -5.18 -15.41
N THR A 62 -11.08 -5.88 -15.58
CA THR A 62 -12.11 -5.97 -14.54
C THR A 62 -11.60 -6.70 -13.31
N GLU A 63 -10.92 -7.84 -13.48
CA GLU A 63 -10.32 -8.59 -12.37
C GLU A 63 -9.22 -7.79 -11.68
N ALA A 64 -8.37 -7.11 -12.43
CA ALA A 64 -7.35 -6.23 -11.88
C ALA A 64 -7.96 -5.07 -11.07
N GLN A 65 -9.02 -4.44 -11.57
CA GLN A 65 -9.77 -3.41 -10.84
C GLN A 65 -10.37 -3.92 -9.53
N GLU A 66 -10.92 -5.13 -9.51
CA GLU A 66 -11.44 -5.75 -8.29
C GLU A 66 -10.33 -6.03 -7.27
N ILE A 67 -9.18 -6.49 -7.73
CA ILE A 67 -7.99 -6.72 -6.88
C ILE A 67 -7.51 -5.41 -6.27
N TYR A 68 -7.30 -4.38 -7.09
CA TYR A 68 -6.89 -3.06 -6.63
C TYR A 68 -7.86 -2.48 -5.60
N GLN A 69 -9.16 -2.53 -5.89
CA GLN A 69 -10.17 -2.05 -4.95
C GLN A 69 -10.12 -2.77 -3.60
N ASN A 70 -9.99 -4.10 -3.61
CA ASN A 70 -9.87 -4.90 -2.40
C ASN A 70 -8.60 -4.56 -1.62
N SER A 71 -7.48 -4.33 -2.30
CA SER A 71 -6.22 -3.94 -1.68
C SER A 71 -6.33 -2.62 -0.94
N ILE A 72 -6.90 -1.60 -1.58
CA ILE A 72 -7.14 -0.29 -0.98
C ILE A 72 -8.07 -0.39 0.24
N GLU A 73 -9.11 -1.25 0.18
CA GLU A 73 -10.01 -1.46 1.32
C GLU A 73 -9.31 -2.10 2.51
N VAL A 74 -8.40 -3.04 2.27
CA VAL A 74 -7.57 -3.67 3.32
C VAL A 74 -6.67 -2.64 3.99
N GLU A 75 -6.03 -1.76 3.23
CA GLU A 75 -5.20 -0.68 3.77
C GLU A 75 -6.02 0.32 4.61
N ALA A 76 -7.20 0.69 4.13
CA ALA A 76 -8.10 1.55 4.88
C ALA A 76 -8.54 0.91 6.20
N ASP A 77 -8.93 -0.37 6.18
CA ASP A 77 -9.34 -1.12 7.36
C ASP A 77 -8.17 -1.32 8.35
N PHE A 78 -6.94 -1.48 7.85
CA PHE A 78 -5.74 -1.52 8.67
C PHE A 78 -5.51 -0.20 9.43
N LEU A 79 -5.60 0.94 8.75
CA LEU A 79 -5.44 2.25 9.40
C LEU A 79 -6.55 2.50 10.42
N ILE A 80 -7.81 2.19 10.09
CA ILE A 80 -8.94 2.29 11.00
C ILE A 80 -8.66 1.47 12.27
N GLY A 81 -8.29 0.20 12.12
CA GLY A 81 -7.99 -0.67 13.26
C GLY A 81 -6.77 -0.26 14.07
N SER A 82 -5.89 0.58 13.50
CA SER A 82 -4.73 1.13 14.18
C SER A 82 -5.05 2.40 14.98
N LEU A 83 -6.07 3.16 14.56
CA LEU A 83 -6.40 4.47 15.11
C LEU A 83 -7.66 4.49 15.99
N MET A 84 -8.59 3.55 15.81
CA MET A 84 -9.89 3.52 16.44
C MET A 84 -10.15 2.23 17.22
N ASP A 85 -10.83 2.34 18.34
CA ASP A 85 -11.35 1.19 19.10
C ASP A 85 -12.74 0.76 18.57
N ASN A 86 -13.53 1.70 18.05
CA ASN A 86 -14.84 1.48 17.46
C ASN A 86 -14.80 1.63 15.93
N ALA A 87 -15.77 1.04 15.24
CA ALA A 87 -15.89 1.21 13.80
C ALA A 87 -16.30 2.65 13.43
N PRO A 88 -15.68 3.25 12.39
CA PRO A 88 -16.12 4.53 11.86
C PRO A 88 -17.49 4.40 11.17
N THR A 89 -18.06 5.53 10.75
CA THR A 89 -19.23 5.51 9.88
C THR A 89 -18.85 4.99 8.49
N GLU A 90 -19.84 4.43 7.76
CA GLU A 90 -19.64 3.98 6.37
C GLU A 90 -19.15 5.13 5.46
N GLU A 91 -19.59 6.36 5.72
CA GLU A 91 -19.15 7.54 4.99
C GLU A 91 -17.67 7.82 5.22
N GLN A 92 -17.21 7.77 6.47
CA GLN A 92 -15.80 7.96 6.84
C GLN A 92 -14.90 6.85 6.27
N ARG A 93 -15.35 5.60 6.33
CA ARG A 93 -14.62 4.48 5.72
C ARG A 93 -14.48 4.68 4.20
N SER A 94 -15.58 5.06 3.53
CA SER A 94 -15.56 5.33 2.09
C SER A 94 -14.65 6.50 1.74
N GLU A 95 -14.66 7.56 2.54
CA GLU A 95 -13.78 8.71 2.39
C GLU A 95 -12.30 8.32 2.52
N LEU A 96 -11.95 7.51 3.51
CA LEU A 96 -10.58 7.01 3.68
C LEU A 96 -10.12 6.17 2.49
N ILE A 97 -10.99 5.30 1.96
CA ILE A 97 -10.70 4.51 0.75
C ILE A 97 -10.33 5.43 -0.43
N GLU A 98 -11.09 6.49 -0.67
CA GLU A 98 -10.77 7.44 -1.74
C GLU A 98 -9.48 8.21 -1.46
N LEU A 99 -9.21 8.61 -0.21
CA LEU A 99 -7.93 9.22 0.17
C LEU A 99 -6.74 8.27 -0.09
N TYR A 100 -6.86 6.99 0.23
CA TYR A 100 -5.82 6.00 -0.08
C TYR A 100 -5.55 5.89 -1.58
N LYS A 101 -6.60 5.88 -2.42
CA LYS A 101 -6.42 5.89 -3.88
C LYS A 101 -5.62 7.11 -4.35
N GLU A 102 -5.93 8.28 -3.79
CA GLU A 102 -5.23 9.52 -4.13
C GLU A 102 -3.78 9.54 -3.61
N ILE A 103 -3.50 8.96 -2.42
CA ILE A 103 -2.16 8.81 -1.86
C ILE A 103 -1.34 7.84 -2.71
N TYR A 104 -1.86 6.64 -2.97
CA TYR A 104 -1.16 5.62 -3.76
C TYR A 104 -0.95 6.04 -5.22
N ALA A 105 -1.85 6.82 -5.81
CA ALA A 105 -1.63 7.39 -7.15
C ALA A 105 -0.36 8.28 -7.22
N LYS A 106 0.18 8.72 -6.07
CA LYS A 106 1.43 9.47 -5.95
C LYS A 106 2.64 8.58 -5.62
N ALA A 107 2.49 7.25 -5.56
CA ALA A 107 3.59 6.34 -5.32
C ALA A 107 4.74 6.58 -6.33
N SER A 108 5.94 6.76 -5.79
CA SER A 108 7.12 7.12 -6.56
C SER A 108 8.13 5.98 -6.54
N TYR A 109 8.25 5.29 -7.66
CA TYR A 109 9.19 4.20 -7.84
C TYR A 109 9.72 4.14 -9.27
N THR A 110 10.89 3.52 -9.43
CA THR A 110 11.48 3.16 -10.72
C THR A 110 11.87 1.70 -10.71
N VAL A 111 11.59 1.02 -11.82
CA VAL A 111 11.94 -0.39 -12.04
C VAL A 111 13.06 -0.43 -13.06
N ASP A 112 14.22 -0.94 -12.66
CA ASP A 112 15.36 -1.10 -13.57
C ASP A 112 15.15 -2.37 -14.42
N THR A 113 15.86 -2.47 -15.56
CA THR A 113 15.83 -3.67 -16.39
C THR A 113 16.29 -4.88 -15.59
N ALA A 114 15.53 -5.97 -15.69
CA ALA A 114 15.83 -7.23 -15.03
C ALA A 114 17.18 -7.81 -15.47
N THR A 115 17.84 -8.47 -14.55
CA THR A 115 19.10 -9.19 -14.80
C THR A 115 18.88 -10.67 -14.51
N GLU A 116 19.22 -11.53 -15.46
CA GLU A 116 19.22 -12.98 -15.26
C GLU A 116 20.27 -13.35 -14.20
N ILE A 117 19.84 -14.00 -13.13
CA ILE A 117 20.71 -14.53 -12.08
C ILE A 117 21.10 -15.97 -12.43
N ASP A 118 20.12 -16.78 -12.85
CA ASP A 118 20.28 -18.12 -13.35
C ASP A 118 19.09 -18.49 -14.26
N GLU A 119 19.03 -19.75 -14.73
CA GLU A 119 18.01 -20.24 -15.67
C GLU A 119 16.57 -20.16 -15.13
N THR A 120 16.39 -19.94 -13.82
CA THR A 120 15.11 -19.96 -13.09
C THR A 120 14.86 -18.68 -12.30
N THR A 121 15.74 -17.68 -12.38
CA THR A 121 15.67 -16.51 -11.51
C THR A 121 16.12 -15.23 -12.22
N TYR A 122 15.29 -14.21 -12.16
CA TYR A 122 15.63 -12.83 -12.51
C TYR A 122 15.64 -11.94 -11.28
N GLY A 123 16.62 -11.03 -11.21
CA GLY A 123 16.65 -9.94 -10.22
C GLY A 123 16.24 -8.63 -10.87
N VAL A 124 15.29 -7.93 -10.28
CA VAL A 124 14.82 -6.63 -10.73
C VAL A 124 15.06 -5.62 -9.62
N LYS A 125 15.90 -4.63 -9.88
CA LYS A 125 16.12 -3.56 -8.92
C LYS A 125 14.96 -2.57 -8.98
N VAL A 126 14.36 -2.31 -7.83
CA VAL A 126 13.32 -1.28 -7.65
C VAL A 126 13.86 -0.22 -6.70
N THR A 127 13.72 1.05 -7.08
CA THR A 127 14.02 2.20 -6.24
C THR A 127 12.72 2.90 -5.91
N VAL A 128 12.46 3.13 -4.63
CA VAL A 128 11.25 3.75 -4.10
C VAL A 128 11.61 5.00 -3.31
N ALA A 129 10.86 6.08 -3.49
CA ALA A 129 10.83 7.21 -2.59
C ALA A 129 9.60 7.05 -1.69
N PRO A 130 9.74 6.64 -0.41
CA PRO A 130 8.60 6.35 0.45
C PRO A 130 7.75 7.60 0.70
N ILE A 131 6.44 7.46 0.65
CA ILE A 131 5.49 8.52 0.97
C ILE A 131 5.53 8.79 2.48
N ASP A 132 5.64 10.05 2.89
CA ASP A 132 5.79 10.48 4.29
C ASP A 132 4.51 11.05 4.92
N ILE A 133 3.36 10.98 4.23
CA ILE A 133 2.11 11.64 4.65
C ILE A 133 1.66 11.24 6.07
N PHE A 134 1.90 9.98 6.47
CA PHE A 134 1.51 9.51 7.81
C PHE A 134 2.46 10.02 8.90
N HIS A 135 3.73 10.29 8.60
CA HIS A 135 4.62 11.02 9.51
C HIS A 135 4.07 12.42 9.76
N GLN A 136 3.70 13.15 8.70
CA GLN A 136 3.13 14.49 8.80
C GLN A 136 1.81 14.48 9.57
N LEU A 137 0.93 13.50 9.30
CA LEU A 137 -0.31 13.32 10.07
C LEU A 137 -0.03 13.12 11.57
N MET A 138 0.91 12.24 11.91
CA MET A 138 1.21 11.95 13.33
C MET A 138 1.89 13.11 14.04
N ASP A 139 2.65 13.92 13.34
CA ASP A 139 3.16 15.18 13.87
C ASP A 139 2.02 16.14 14.22
N GLU A 140 1.01 16.29 13.36
CA GLU A 140 -0.18 17.08 13.62
C GLU A 140 -1.02 16.51 14.78
N VAL A 141 -1.24 15.18 14.80
CA VAL A 141 -1.98 14.51 15.89
C VAL A 141 -1.30 14.69 17.23
N SER A 142 0.04 14.63 17.29
CA SER A 142 0.80 14.64 18.54
C SER A 142 1.10 16.03 19.05
N SER A 143 1.30 17.01 18.19
CA SER A 143 1.77 18.35 18.54
C SER A 143 1.00 19.49 17.87
N GLY A 144 0.12 19.19 16.93
CA GLY A 144 -0.68 20.18 16.21
C GLY A 144 -1.70 20.88 17.12
N THR A 145 -1.90 22.17 16.87
CA THR A 145 -2.86 23.00 17.63
C THR A 145 -4.29 22.47 17.46
N THR A 146 -4.64 22.02 16.25
CA THR A 146 -5.98 21.55 15.90
C THR A 146 -6.42 20.36 16.76
N PHE A 147 -5.59 19.33 16.87
CA PHE A 147 -5.88 18.17 17.71
C PHE A 147 -5.86 18.50 19.21
N THR A 148 -4.96 19.38 19.63
CA THR A 148 -4.90 19.85 21.01
C THR A 148 -6.18 20.59 21.39
N GLU A 149 -6.66 21.53 20.57
CA GLU A 149 -7.89 22.28 20.79
C GLU A 149 -9.13 21.40 20.68
N PHE A 150 -9.13 20.42 19.79
CA PHE A 150 -10.20 19.43 19.67
C PHE A 150 -10.31 18.60 20.97
N ASN A 151 -9.22 17.99 21.41
CA ASN A 151 -9.20 17.16 22.63
C ASN A 151 -9.61 17.94 23.88
N ALA A 152 -9.26 19.24 23.96
CA ALA A 152 -9.64 20.09 25.10
C ALA A 152 -11.16 20.36 25.22
N GLN A 153 -11.96 20.02 24.20
CA GLN A 153 -13.41 20.17 24.22
C GLN A 153 -14.11 18.99 24.92
N TYR A 154 -13.40 17.90 25.15
CA TYR A 154 -13.93 16.67 25.73
C TYR A 154 -13.46 16.48 27.17
N PRO A 155 -14.29 15.89 28.07
CA PRO A 155 -13.91 15.64 29.45
C PRO A 155 -12.88 14.51 29.56
N ASP A 156 -12.06 14.51 30.62
CA ASP A 156 -11.09 13.46 30.92
C ASP A 156 -11.69 12.05 31.10
N THR A 157 -12.99 12.00 31.41
CA THR A 157 -13.75 10.75 31.57
C THR A 157 -15.04 10.83 30.77
N MET A 158 -15.23 9.84 29.91
CA MET A 158 -16.40 9.69 29.02
C MET A 158 -17.09 8.36 29.33
N ASP A 159 -18.42 8.31 29.19
CA ASP A 159 -19.13 7.04 29.07
C ASP A 159 -18.97 6.48 27.64
N ASP A 160 -19.48 5.26 27.40
CA ASP A 160 -19.26 4.55 26.13
C ASP A 160 -19.87 5.33 24.94
N ASP A 161 -21.05 5.95 25.12
CA ASP A 161 -21.69 6.72 24.05
C ASP A 161 -20.90 8.00 23.72
N GLN A 162 -20.43 8.71 24.76
CA GLN A 162 -19.61 9.92 24.62
C GLN A 162 -18.26 9.58 23.97
N TYR A 163 -17.67 8.44 24.34
CA TYR A 163 -16.40 8.00 23.77
C TYR A 163 -16.54 7.65 22.28
N TYR A 164 -17.63 6.99 21.91
CA TYR A 164 -17.94 6.72 20.51
C TYR A 164 -18.12 8.03 19.70
N GLU A 165 -18.90 8.99 20.21
CA GLU A 165 -19.07 10.30 19.55
C GLU A 165 -17.73 11.04 19.39
N TYR A 166 -16.86 10.97 20.41
CA TYR A 166 -15.52 11.53 20.37
C TYR A 166 -14.66 10.87 19.28
N GLU A 167 -14.62 9.53 19.22
CA GLU A 167 -13.83 8.82 18.22
C GLU A 167 -14.27 9.12 16.79
N ILE A 168 -15.59 9.17 16.54
CA ILE A 168 -16.13 9.52 15.22
C ILE A 168 -15.73 10.94 14.81
N ALA A 169 -15.83 11.91 15.73
CA ALA A 169 -15.44 13.28 15.45
C ALA A 169 -13.91 13.44 15.31
N TRP A 170 -13.13 12.71 16.11
CA TRP A 170 -11.67 12.69 16.04
C TRP A 170 -11.20 12.07 14.72
N PHE A 171 -11.82 10.98 14.31
CA PHE A 171 -11.46 10.33 13.05
C PHE A 171 -11.80 11.21 11.83
N GLN A 172 -12.91 11.96 11.89
CA GLN A 172 -13.20 12.97 10.86
C GLN A 172 -12.09 14.02 10.77
N LEU A 173 -11.58 14.47 11.91
CA LEU A 173 -10.45 15.41 11.93
C LEU A 173 -9.18 14.79 11.31
N VAL A 174 -8.93 13.49 11.50
CA VAL A 174 -7.84 12.76 10.82
C VAL A 174 -8.04 12.79 9.31
N LEU A 175 -9.24 12.48 8.82
CA LEU A 175 -9.55 12.49 7.37
C LEU A 175 -9.38 13.89 6.76
N ASP A 176 -9.88 14.91 7.45
CA ASP A 176 -9.74 16.31 7.03
C ASP A 176 -8.26 16.72 6.96
N THR A 177 -7.46 16.32 7.97
CA THR A 177 -6.01 16.57 8.01
C THR A 177 -5.28 15.87 6.86
N LEU A 178 -5.58 14.60 6.59
CA LEU A 178 -5.01 13.88 5.43
C LEU A 178 -5.33 14.59 4.12
N ARG A 179 -6.57 15.07 3.97
CA ARG A 179 -6.99 15.81 2.77
C ARG A 179 -6.22 17.14 2.62
N GLU A 180 -5.93 17.82 3.73
CA GLU A 180 -5.13 19.06 3.72
C GLU A 180 -3.65 18.79 3.41
N LEU A 181 -3.09 17.67 3.88
CA LEU A 181 -1.70 17.27 3.62
C LEU A 181 -1.47 16.78 2.20
N LEU A 182 -2.46 16.11 1.60
CA LEU A 182 -2.33 15.44 0.30
C LEU A 182 -1.78 16.30 -0.85
N PRO A 183 -2.14 17.60 -1.01
CA PRO A 183 -1.55 18.46 -2.04
C PRO A 183 -0.06 18.74 -1.86
N SER A 184 0.45 18.65 -0.64
CA SER A 184 1.85 18.90 -0.25
C SER A 184 2.57 17.63 0.20
N LEU A 185 2.02 16.45 -0.12
CA LEU A 185 2.62 15.16 0.18
C LEU A 185 4.10 15.14 -0.18
N GLY A 186 4.93 14.74 0.76
CA GLY A 186 6.37 14.62 0.61
C GLY A 186 6.83 13.16 0.48
N TYR A 187 8.15 13.01 0.33
CA TYR A 187 8.80 11.71 0.24
C TYR A 187 10.04 11.68 1.12
N LEU A 188 10.32 10.52 1.68
CA LEU A 188 11.56 10.24 2.38
C LEU A 188 12.71 9.97 1.39
N GLU A 189 13.92 9.74 1.92
CA GLU A 189 15.09 9.37 1.12
C GLU A 189 14.83 8.08 0.33
N GLU A 190 15.21 8.08 -0.95
CA GLU A 190 15.06 6.93 -1.83
C GLU A 190 15.77 5.70 -1.28
N GLN A 191 15.09 4.57 -1.34
CA GLN A 191 15.61 3.26 -0.98
C GLN A 191 15.51 2.32 -2.17
N SER A 192 16.50 1.42 -2.30
CA SER A 192 16.51 0.45 -3.39
C SER A 192 16.59 -0.96 -2.83
N LEU A 193 15.85 -1.87 -3.43
CA LEU A 193 15.97 -3.30 -3.18
C LEU A 193 15.95 -4.05 -4.51
N VAL A 194 16.35 -5.31 -4.48
CA VAL A 194 16.23 -6.21 -5.63
C VAL A 194 15.16 -7.22 -5.30
N VAL A 195 14.11 -7.25 -6.13
CA VAL A 195 13.07 -8.27 -6.06
C VAL A 195 13.37 -9.39 -7.04
N GLN A 196 13.05 -10.62 -6.68
CA GLN A 196 13.30 -11.79 -7.50
C GLN A 196 12.02 -12.28 -8.16
N VAL A 197 12.12 -12.57 -9.46
CA VAL A 197 11.09 -13.28 -10.23
C VAL A 197 11.61 -14.69 -10.46
N THR A 198 10.93 -15.70 -9.93
CA THR A 198 11.42 -17.07 -9.88
C THR A 198 10.46 -18.06 -10.54
N LEU A 199 11.02 -19.07 -11.22
CA LEU A 199 10.27 -20.17 -11.78
C LEU A 199 10.00 -21.23 -10.69
N GLY A 200 8.73 -21.46 -10.38
CA GLY A 200 8.31 -22.48 -9.42
C GLY A 200 8.34 -23.92 -9.99
N ASP A 201 8.20 -24.90 -9.11
CA ASP A 201 8.10 -26.32 -9.47
C ASP A 201 6.86 -26.65 -10.33
N ASP A 202 5.88 -25.76 -10.32
CA ASP A 202 4.65 -25.81 -11.12
C ASP A 202 4.79 -25.24 -12.52
N ASN A 203 5.99 -24.79 -12.90
CA ASN A 203 6.35 -24.10 -14.13
C ASN A 203 5.69 -22.72 -14.32
N TYR A 204 5.31 -22.05 -13.23
CA TYR A 204 4.92 -20.66 -13.25
C TYR A 204 6.03 -19.76 -12.72
N TRP A 205 6.17 -18.60 -13.34
CA TRP A 205 7.00 -17.54 -12.80
C TRP A 205 6.19 -16.69 -11.81
N SER A 206 6.80 -16.32 -10.72
CA SER A 206 6.17 -15.47 -9.70
C SER A 206 7.18 -14.52 -9.07
N LEU A 207 6.70 -13.39 -8.60
CA LEU A 207 7.48 -12.50 -7.74
C LEU A 207 7.69 -13.17 -6.37
N ASN A 208 8.90 -13.09 -5.84
CA ASN A 208 9.19 -13.60 -4.50
C ASN A 208 8.36 -12.83 -3.47
N GLU A 209 7.61 -13.56 -2.65
CA GLU A 209 6.65 -12.99 -1.69
C GLU A 209 7.34 -12.14 -0.62
N ASP A 210 8.48 -12.60 -0.08
CA ASP A 210 9.23 -11.86 0.94
C ASP A 210 9.82 -10.56 0.37
N ASP A 211 10.31 -10.59 -0.88
CA ASP A 211 10.81 -9.41 -1.57
C ASP A 211 9.70 -8.40 -1.83
N PHE A 212 8.52 -8.88 -2.25
CA PHE A 212 7.36 -8.02 -2.48
C PHE A 212 6.88 -7.39 -1.18
N ASN A 213 6.78 -8.16 -0.10
CA ASN A 213 6.41 -7.64 1.21
C ASN A 213 7.40 -6.56 1.70
N ASN A 214 8.70 -6.76 1.49
CA ASN A 214 9.70 -5.74 1.82
C ASN A 214 9.56 -4.48 0.97
N LEU A 215 9.18 -4.63 -0.31
CA LEU A 215 8.92 -3.50 -1.21
C LEU A 215 7.67 -2.73 -0.79
N ASP A 216 6.60 -3.44 -0.45
CA ASP A 216 5.33 -2.87 -0.02
C ASP A 216 5.50 -1.93 1.18
N TRP A 217 6.31 -2.34 2.17
CA TRP A 217 6.67 -1.50 3.31
C TRP A 217 7.44 -0.22 2.97
N LEU A 218 8.00 -0.12 1.75
CA LEU A 218 8.70 1.08 1.30
C LEU A 218 7.79 2.07 0.57
N ILE A 219 6.60 1.67 0.12
CA ILE A 219 5.72 2.55 -0.65
C ILE A 219 5.17 3.68 0.23
N ILE A 220 4.68 3.33 1.41
CA ILE A 220 4.24 4.28 2.43
C ILE A 220 4.97 3.95 3.72
N ASP A 221 5.63 4.95 4.34
CA ASP A 221 6.27 4.73 5.63
C ASP A 221 5.28 4.96 6.76
N TYR A 222 5.00 3.88 7.52
CA TYR A 222 4.18 3.88 8.73
C TYR A 222 5.02 3.86 10.03
N ASN A 223 6.35 4.04 9.96
CA ASN A 223 7.23 4.02 11.14
C ASN A 223 7.35 5.42 11.76
N PHE A 224 6.34 5.90 12.45
CA PHE A 224 6.27 7.20 13.12
C PHE A 224 5.98 7.08 14.63
#